data_ba6137d0102cbe71f7655afb27cde30f
#
_entry.id   ba6137d0102cbe71f7655afb27cde30f
#
_cell.length_a   1.000
_cell.length_b   1.000
_cell.length_c   1.000
_cell.angle_alpha   90.00
_cell.angle_beta   90.00
_cell.angle_gamma   90.00
#
_symmetry.space_group_name_H-M   'P 1'
#
loop_
_entity.id
_entity.type
_entity.pdbx_description
1 polymer ?
#
loop_
_entity_poly.entity_id
_entity_poly.type
_entity_poly.pdbx_seq_one_letter_code
_entity_poly.pdbx_strand_id
1 'polypeptide(L)'
;MAYTYKYPRPAVTADCIVITKETEPKVLLIQRSIDPFKGCWAFPGGFMDMDETTEQYAIRELEEETGLRVSDVHQIGAYSKVDRDPRGRTITVAYLAIIDEPIAVTGQDDAAKAESQRSSQHCYLSSAQIEEEC
;
A
#
# COMPACT_ATOMS: atom_id res chain seq x y z
N MET A 1 -1.77 -22.75 4.89
CA MET A 1 -1.89 -23.42 6.21
C MET A 1 -2.76 -22.58 7.13
N ALA A 2 -3.69 -23.22 7.80
CA ALA A 2 -4.56 -22.52 8.74
C ALA A 2 -3.90 -22.49 10.13
N TYR A 3 -4.08 -21.39 10.82
CA TYR A 3 -3.58 -21.21 12.19
C TYR A 3 -4.75 -21.15 13.15
N THR A 4 -4.63 -21.85 14.24
CA THR A 4 -5.63 -21.84 15.31
C THR A 4 -5.00 -21.31 16.58
N TYR A 5 -5.65 -20.34 17.21
CA TYR A 5 -5.12 -19.67 18.39
C TYR A 5 -6.06 -19.82 19.55
N LYS A 6 -5.48 -19.91 20.74
CA LYS A 6 -6.25 -19.97 22.00
C LYS A 6 -6.98 -18.67 22.26
N TYR A 7 -6.38 -17.55 21.89
CA TYR A 7 -6.96 -16.22 22.10
C TYR A 7 -7.14 -15.51 20.75
N PRO A 8 -8.17 -14.65 20.65
CA PRO A 8 -8.34 -13.83 19.44
C PRO A 8 -7.09 -13.00 19.14
N ARG A 9 -6.78 -12.85 17.89
CA ARG A 9 -5.64 -12.05 17.45
C ARG A 9 -6.07 -11.11 16.32
N PRO A 10 -5.66 -9.84 16.38
CA PRO A 10 -5.91 -8.94 15.26
C PRO A 10 -5.01 -9.30 14.10
N ALA A 11 -5.44 -8.94 12.91
CA ALA A 11 -4.59 -8.99 11.73
C ALA A 11 -3.72 -7.73 11.68
N VAL A 12 -2.53 -7.84 11.10
CA VAL A 12 -1.63 -6.70 10.93
C VAL A 12 -1.41 -6.48 9.44
N THR A 13 -1.62 -5.24 9.02
CA THR A 13 -1.30 -4.80 7.66
C THR A 13 -0.16 -3.79 7.71
N ALA A 14 0.48 -3.58 6.59
CA ALA A 14 1.48 -2.52 6.45
C ALA A 14 1.21 -1.79 5.15
N ASP A 15 1.29 -0.47 5.21
CA ASP A 15 1.06 0.40 4.07
C ASP A 15 2.28 1.27 3.83
N CYS A 16 2.54 1.57 2.56
CA CYS A 16 3.62 2.46 2.19
C CYS A 16 3.04 3.73 1.58
N ILE A 17 3.30 4.85 2.22
CA ILE A 17 2.87 6.16 1.75
C ILE A 17 4.05 6.78 1.01
N VAL A 18 3.94 6.89 -0.31
CA VAL A 18 4.99 7.46 -1.16
C VAL A 18 4.61 8.87 -1.54
N ILE A 19 5.44 9.82 -1.17
CA ILE A 19 5.20 11.25 -1.43
C ILE A 19 6.34 11.81 -2.28
N THR A 20 5.99 12.59 -3.29
CA THR A 20 6.99 13.26 -4.12
C THR A 20 7.46 14.55 -3.47
N LYS A 21 8.74 14.86 -3.69
CA LYS A 21 9.37 16.07 -3.15
C LYS A 21 9.29 17.20 -4.17
N GLU A 22 8.07 17.52 -4.56
CA GLU A 22 7.79 18.57 -5.53
C GLU A 22 7.16 19.76 -4.83
N THR A 23 7.09 20.91 -5.53
CA THR A 23 6.42 22.10 -5.02
C THR A 23 4.97 21.78 -4.67
N GLU A 24 4.33 20.97 -5.50
CA GLU A 24 3.00 20.44 -5.23
C GLU A 24 3.13 18.92 -5.04
N PRO A 25 3.32 18.46 -3.81
CA PRO A 25 3.56 17.05 -3.56
C PRO A 25 2.41 16.16 -4.02
N LYS A 26 2.77 14.97 -4.50
CA LYS A 26 1.81 13.96 -4.91
C LYS A 26 2.02 12.70 -4.10
N VAL A 27 0.97 11.95 -3.92
CA VAL A 27 1.02 10.65 -3.25
C VAL A 27 0.70 9.54 -4.26
N LEU A 28 1.39 8.44 -4.13
CA LEU A 28 1.16 7.27 -4.98
C LEU A 28 0.03 6.43 -4.40
N LEU A 29 -0.98 6.19 -5.20
CA LEU A 29 -2.13 5.38 -4.80
C LEU A 29 -2.38 4.28 -5.82
N ILE A 30 -2.95 3.19 -5.35
CA ILE A 30 -3.44 2.11 -6.20
C ILE A 30 -4.96 2.07 -6.15
N GLN A 31 -5.57 1.66 -7.23
CA GLN A 31 -7.01 1.46 -7.26
C GLN A 31 -7.34 0.01 -6.92
N ARG A 32 -8.22 -0.19 -5.98
CA ARG A 32 -8.61 -1.54 -5.58
C ARG A 32 -9.43 -2.22 -6.68
N SER A 33 -9.09 -3.46 -6.97
CA SER A 33 -9.77 -4.24 -8.00
C SER A 33 -10.78 -5.22 -7.43
N ILE A 34 -10.81 -5.38 -6.11
CA ILE A 34 -11.72 -6.31 -5.44
C ILE A 34 -12.35 -5.64 -4.21
N ASP A 35 -13.48 -6.19 -3.77
CA ASP A 35 -14.11 -5.75 -2.53
C ASP A 35 -13.27 -6.21 -1.31
N PRO A 36 -13.33 -5.50 -0.18
CA PRO A 36 -14.12 -4.27 0.03
C PRO A 36 -13.53 -3.07 -0.69
N PHE A 37 -14.37 -2.09 -0.93
CA PHE A 37 -14.00 -0.80 -1.54
C PHE A 37 -13.43 -0.91 -2.95
N LYS A 38 -13.98 -1.85 -3.75
CA LYS A 38 -13.59 -1.96 -5.16
C LYS A 38 -13.74 -0.62 -5.87
N GLY A 39 -12.73 -0.22 -6.62
CA GLY A 39 -12.71 1.05 -7.34
C GLY A 39 -12.17 2.21 -6.53
N CYS A 40 -12.02 2.08 -5.23
CA CYS A 40 -11.45 3.14 -4.39
C CYS A 40 -9.94 3.12 -4.45
N TRP A 41 -9.35 4.27 -4.19
CA TRP A 41 -7.91 4.44 -4.14
C TRP A 41 -7.38 4.13 -2.74
N ALA A 42 -6.23 3.53 -2.67
CA ALA A 42 -5.61 3.14 -1.42
C ALA A 42 -4.09 3.23 -1.51
N PHE A 43 -3.43 3.27 -0.36
CA PHE A 43 -1.99 3.16 -0.33
C PHE A 43 -1.56 1.74 -0.69
N PRO A 44 -0.43 1.58 -1.37
CA PRO A 44 0.15 0.25 -1.56
C PRO A 44 0.38 -0.44 -0.22
N GLY A 45 0.09 -1.72 -0.13
CA GLY A 45 0.24 -2.48 1.10
C GLY A 45 -0.73 -3.64 1.17
N GLY A 46 -0.83 -4.22 2.34
CA GLY A 46 -1.73 -5.35 2.58
C GLY A 46 -1.38 -6.08 3.87
N PHE A 47 -1.86 -7.31 3.98
CA PHE A 47 -1.62 -8.15 5.16
C PHE A 47 -0.20 -8.71 5.13
N MET A 48 0.56 -8.48 6.19
CA MET A 48 1.95 -8.95 6.22
C MET A 48 2.03 -10.47 6.32
N ASP A 49 3.10 -11.01 5.78
CA ASP A 49 3.41 -12.43 5.92
C ASP A 49 4.00 -12.72 7.29
N MET A 50 3.95 -13.99 7.71
CA MET A 50 4.39 -14.39 9.04
C MET A 50 5.91 -14.31 9.22
N ASP A 51 6.66 -14.28 8.13
CA ASP A 51 8.13 -14.31 8.16
C ASP A 51 8.77 -13.00 7.71
N GLU A 52 8.00 -11.94 7.64
CA GLU A 52 8.49 -10.61 7.28
C GLU A 52 8.19 -9.60 8.37
N THR A 53 9.08 -8.60 8.50
CA THR A 53 8.74 -7.42 9.30
C THR A 53 7.74 -6.57 8.52
N THR A 54 7.03 -5.70 9.22
CA THR A 54 6.11 -4.77 8.54
C THR A 54 6.84 -3.87 7.55
N GLU A 55 8.05 -3.45 7.88
CA GLU A 55 8.89 -2.66 6.98
C GLU A 55 9.24 -3.41 5.70
N GLN A 56 9.72 -4.65 5.85
CA GLN A 56 10.05 -5.49 4.69
C GLN A 56 8.83 -5.72 3.81
N TYR A 57 7.69 -5.98 4.43
CA TYR A 57 6.45 -6.20 3.71
C TYR A 57 6.02 -4.96 2.93
N ALA A 58 6.08 -3.78 3.56
CA ALA A 58 5.69 -2.54 2.91
C ALA A 58 6.54 -2.26 1.67
N ILE A 59 7.85 -2.45 1.78
CA ILE A 59 8.78 -2.24 0.66
C ILE A 59 8.52 -3.23 -0.47
N ARG A 60 8.35 -4.50 -0.12
CA ARG A 60 8.13 -5.56 -1.11
C ARG A 60 6.80 -5.38 -1.82
N GLU A 61 5.75 -5.10 -1.09
CA GLU A 61 4.41 -4.93 -1.64
C GLU A 61 4.33 -3.69 -2.54
N LEU A 62 5.02 -2.62 -2.16
CA LEU A 62 5.12 -1.44 -3.00
C LEU A 62 5.73 -1.79 -4.37
N GLU A 63 6.82 -2.55 -4.37
CA GLU A 63 7.47 -2.96 -5.61
C GLU A 63 6.57 -3.89 -6.43
N GLU A 64 5.92 -4.84 -5.77
CA GLU A 64 5.05 -5.78 -6.49
C GLU A 64 3.83 -5.09 -7.07
N GLU A 65 3.26 -4.13 -6.38
CA GLU A 65 2.04 -3.47 -6.83
C GLU A 65 2.31 -2.34 -7.83
N THR A 66 3.44 -1.65 -7.72
CA THR A 66 3.71 -0.47 -8.53
C THR A 66 5.00 -0.55 -9.34
N GLY A 67 5.89 -1.47 -9.02
CA GLY A 67 7.21 -1.54 -9.62
C GLY A 67 8.22 -0.58 -9.01
N LEU A 68 7.79 0.26 -8.09
CA LEU A 68 8.67 1.24 -7.46
C LEU A 68 9.53 0.59 -6.39
N ARG A 69 10.84 0.76 -6.49
CA ARG A 69 11.79 0.26 -5.50
C ARG A 69 12.26 1.39 -4.60
N VAL A 70 12.12 1.19 -3.31
CA VAL A 70 12.65 2.11 -2.30
C VAL A 70 13.52 1.32 -1.33
N SER A 71 14.58 1.93 -0.84
CA SER A 71 15.47 1.26 0.12
C SER A 71 15.20 1.72 1.54
N ASP A 72 14.74 2.94 1.70
CA ASP A 72 14.49 3.52 3.02
C ASP A 72 13.05 3.96 3.16
N VAL A 73 12.45 3.53 4.26
CA VAL A 73 11.13 3.99 4.65
C VAL A 73 11.17 4.37 6.13
N HIS A 74 10.30 5.27 6.53
CA HIS A 74 10.20 5.71 7.92
C HIS A 74 8.84 5.35 8.48
N GLN A 75 8.82 4.65 9.59
CA GLN A 75 7.56 4.32 10.25
C GLN A 75 6.96 5.61 10.82
N ILE A 76 5.75 5.93 10.39
CA ILE A 76 5.06 7.13 10.86
C ILE A 76 4.03 6.84 11.92
N GLY A 77 3.59 5.60 12.05
CA GLY A 77 2.70 5.24 13.14
C GLY A 77 1.93 3.96 12.89
N ALA A 78 1.21 3.56 13.92
CA ALA A 78 0.27 2.45 13.85
C ALA A 78 -1.14 3.01 14.03
N TYR A 79 -2.07 2.47 13.26
CA TYR A 79 -3.46 2.92 13.28
C TYR A 79 -4.35 1.73 13.66
N SER A 80 -5.04 1.87 14.78
CA SER A 80 -5.70 0.74 15.40
C SER A 80 -7.15 1.00 15.83
N LYS A 81 -7.80 1.96 15.20
CA LYS A 81 -9.22 2.20 15.49
C LYS A 81 -10.00 0.90 15.30
N VAL A 82 -10.87 0.59 16.24
CA VAL A 82 -11.50 -0.73 16.31
C VAL A 82 -12.27 -1.10 15.06
N ASP A 83 -12.96 -0.17 14.47
CA ASP A 83 -13.85 -0.39 13.32
C ASP A 83 -13.29 0.14 12.01
N ARG A 84 -11.97 0.33 11.92
CA ARG A 84 -11.36 0.91 10.72
C ARG A 84 -11.45 0.03 9.47
N ASP A 85 -11.59 -1.28 9.65
CA ASP A 85 -11.62 -2.23 8.54
C ASP A 85 -12.85 -3.12 8.68
N PRO A 86 -13.74 -3.15 7.67
CA PRO A 86 -14.95 -3.97 7.75
C PRO A 86 -14.68 -5.47 7.78
N ARG A 87 -13.49 -5.91 7.39
CA ARG A 87 -13.13 -7.33 7.37
C ARG A 87 -12.85 -7.89 8.76
N GLY A 88 -12.58 -7.03 9.75
CA GLY A 88 -12.28 -7.49 11.10
C GLY A 88 -11.35 -6.56 11.84
N ARG A 89 -10.84 -7.03 12.96
CA ARG A 89 -9.91 -6.28 13.80
C ARG A 89 -8.55 -6.22 13.13
N THR A 90 -8.22 -5.07 12.57
CA THR A 90 -7.00 -4.89 11.78
C THR A 90 -6.22 -3.67 12.27
N ILE A 91 -4.93 -3.86 12.49
CA ILE A 91 -4.00 -2.80 12.85
C ILE A 91 -3.05 -2.62 11.68
N THR A 92 -2.91 -1.40 11.18
CA THR A 92 -1.95 -1.12 10.12
C THR A 92 -0.77 -0.34 10.67
N VAL A 93 0.41 -0.66 10.14
CA VAL A 93 1.63 0.11 10.39
C VAL A 93 1.96 0.85 9.11
N ALA A 94 2.03 2.18 9.19
CA ALA A 94 2.24 3.01 8.02
C ALA A 94 3.70 3.46 7.93
N TYR A 95 4.23 3.38 6.72
CA TYR A 95 5.60 3.78 6.39
C TYR A 95 5.59 4.88 5.35
N LEU A 96 6.51 5.82 5.48
CA LEU A 96 6.66 6.93 4.57
C LEU A 96 7.92 6.74 3.72
N ALA A 97 7.77 6.88 2.42
CA ALA A 97 8.88 6.94 1.48
C ALA A 97 8.79 8.25 0.71
N ILE A 98 9.89 8.98 0.64
CA ILE A 98 9.94 10.25 -0.09
C ILE A 98 10.80 10.06 -1.33
N ILE A 99 10.25 10.39 -2.48
CA ILE A 99 10.95 10.35 -3.76
C ILE A 99 10.99 11.75 -4.36
N ASP A 100 11.94 12.01 -5.24
CA ASP A 100 12.13 13.37 -5.79
C ASP A 100 10.98 13.76 -6.72
N GLU A 101 10.56 12.85 -7.57
CA GLU A 101 9.51 13.12 -8.55
C GLU A 101 8.78 11.81 -8.89
N PRO A 102 7.60 11.88 -9.50
CA PRO A 102 6.90 10.67 -9.92
C PRO A 102 7.78 9.84 -10.83
N ILE A 103 7.98 8.58 -10.46
CA ILE A 103 8.75 7.65 -11.25
C ILE A 103 7.76 6.79 -12.04
N ALA A 104 7.84 6.86 -13.35
CA ALA A 104 7.01 6.02 -14.19
C ALA A 104 7.38 4.57 -13.99
N VAL A 105 6.42 3.76 -13.64
CA VAL A 105 6.60 2.32 -13.60
C VAL A 105 6.53 1.86 -15.02
N THR A 106 7.69 1.76 -15.62
CA THR A 106 7.75 1.34 -17.00
C THR A 106 7.92 -0.15 -17.10
N GLY A 107 7.47 -0.64 -18.21
CA GLY A 107 7.53 -1.97 -18.70
C GLY A 107 8.82 -2.70 -18.44
N GLN A 108 8.97 -3.03 -17.23
CA GLN A 108 9.87 -4.10 -16.91
C GLN A 108 9.21 -5.37 -17.39
N ASP A 109 9.99 -6.39 -17.60
CA ASP A 109 9.48 -7.67 -18.06
C ASP A 109 8.30 -8.16 -17.23
N ASP A 110 8.23 -7.74 -16.00
CA ASP A 110 7.18 -8.12 -15.08
C ASP A 110 5.94 -7.23 -15.14
N ALA A 111 5.99 -6.12 -15.85
CA ALA A 111 4.86 -5.19 -15.88
C ALA A 111 3.62 -5.82 -16.51
N ALA A 112 3.78 -6.49 -17.64
CA ALA A 112 2.66 -7.20 -18.27
C ALA A 112 2.15 -8.33 -17.38
N LYS A 113 3.05 -8.99 -16.70
CA LYS A 113 2.71 -10.06 -15.77
C LYS A 113 2.04 -9.51 -14.53
N ALA A 114 2.50 -8.37 -14.04
CA ALA A 114 1.86 -7.68 -12.94
C ALA A 114 0.45 -7.24 -13.30
N GLU A 115 0.24 -6.73 -14.49
CA GLU A 115 -1.08 -6.34 -14.97
C GLU A 115 -2.02 -7.53 -15.05
N SER A 116 -1.55 -8.67 -15.50
CA SER A 116 -2.39 -9.86 -15.59
C SER A 116 -2.78 -10.41 -14.22
N GLN A 117 -1.95 -10.18 -13.22
CA GLN A 117 -2.20 -10.63 -11.86
C GLN A 117 -2.95 -9.63 -11.01
N ARG A 118 -2.82 -8.37 -11.40
CA ARG A 118 -3.29 -7.26 -10.58
C ARG A 118 -4.09 -6.30 -11.39
N SER A 119 -5.16 -6.43 -11.74
CA SER A 119 -5.96 -5.47 -12.50
C SER A 119 -5.98 -4.07 -11.87
N SER A 120 -5.10 -3.81 -10.91
CA SER A 120 -5.03 -2.53 -10.22
C SER A 120 -4.25 -1.50 -11.03
N GLN A 121 -4.80 -0.32 -11.13
CA GLN A 121 -4.10 0.82 -11.68
C GLN A 121 -3.41 1.58 -10.57
N HIS A 122 -2.39 2.32 -10.91
CA HIS A 122 -1.72 3.19 -9.94
C HIS A 122 -1.48 4.55 -10.57
N CYS A 123 -1.43 5.57 -9.74
CA CYS A 123 -1.14 6.93 -10.18
C CYS A 123 -0.67 7.79 -9.03
N TYR A 124 -0.05 8.90 -9.39
CA TYR A 124 0.35 9.91 -8.43
C TYR A 124 -0.71 11.02 -8.42
N LEU A 125 -1.24 11.32 -7.25
CA LEU A 125 -2.29 12.32 -7.09
C LEU A 125 -1.87 13.42 -6.14
N SER A 126 -2.18 14.66 -6.48
CA SER A 126 -2.05 15.79 -5.56
C SER A 126 -3.21 15.74 -4.56
N SER A 127 -3.10 16.53 -3.50
CA SER A 127 -4.14 16.57 -2.47
C SER A 127 -5.51 16.95 -3.06
N ALA A 128 -5.54 17.88 -3.99
CA ALA A 128 -6.79 18.29 -4.63
C ALA A 128 -7.41 17.15 -5.43
N GLN A 129 -6.59 16.38 -6.14
CA GLN A 129 -7.07 15.24 -6.92
C GLN A 129 -7.61 14.12 -6.02
N ILE A 130 -7.00 13.92 -4.86
CA ILE A 130 -7.47 12.91 -3.91
C ILE A 130 -8.88 13.25 -3.42
N GLU A 131 -9.15 14.51 -3.14
CA GLU A 131 -10.47 14.94 -2.71
C GLU A 131 -11.54 14.68 -3.76
N GLU A 132 -11.20 14.79 -5.04
CA GLU A 132 -12.14 14.52 -6.12
C GLU A 132 -12.36 13.02 -6.33
N GLU A 133 -11.33 12.20 -6.13
CA GLU A 133 -11.39 10.76 -6.43
C GLU A 133 -11.97 9.93 -5.28
N CYS A 134 -11.89 10.44 -4.10
CA CYS A 134 -12.41 9.78 -2.91
C CYS A 134 -13.56 10.60 -2.32
#